data_7818b68fed953851402c5a8b5f661770
#
_entry.id   7818b68fed953851402c5a8b5f661770
#
_cell.length_a   1.000
_cell.length_b   1.000
_cell.length_c   1.000
_cell.angle_alpha   90.00
_cell.angle_beta   90.00
_cell.angle_gamma   90.00
#
_symmetry.space_group_name_H-M   'P 1'
#
loop_
_entity.id
_entity.type
_entity.pdbx_description
1 polymer ?
#
loop_
_entity_poly.entity_id
_entity_poly.type
_entity_poly.pdbx_seq_one_letter_code
_entity_poly.pdbx_strand_id
1 'polypeptide(L)'
;MNNLEKWRFYLKDMQSPNSYINMGFYYMISCALQRRVYLNATKMPLFANQYIVLVGDAGLGKSMVIRHVTEFLKYHLLYDKRSLGVKTLPPGIPKRELTNKEKAEEMARENPEMFKEVMSLMGVDTSKMSFSKLKDRPDPLLIPVAANCTTYEALTRSLADSIRSIQPEMNGQTHMWVKNGIYSYSTACFSLSEVSSLFKKHHEDVIRFLHETYDCEEDYVYETKNQGIDRIKRVCVNLLGGSTFTFMNDAFSNRLLAEGFASRATFVCEDRPRFYKFAIPEFSEEQMACGVDILIHIKRLTTLFGQVSYTPEAYEYFRFYFEEVYPKILPGLPRALIDWNARMNIHVQKLAMAVHFGDSVEMTITLPSCQKAMNILEDLMTRMCDAVGATGKNPLADVGNRILKTLEKFGPKTKQEIWTDFVSDVRLVELEEVLEYLFATGKIKKIEGERLKSMRETNKLTDDIKERLQ
;
A
#
# COMPACT_ATOMS: atom_id res chain seq x y z
N MET A 1 0.76 5.40 23.62
CA MET A 1 0.31 5.29 22.20
C MET A 1 1.24 4.34 21.46
N ASN A 2 0.69 3.36 20.74
CA ASN A 2 1.45 2.56 19.79
C ASN A 2 1.80 3.38 18.52
N ASN A 3 2.63 2.85 17.62
CA ASN A 3 3.12 3.63 16.47
C ASN A 3 2.00 3.99 15.47
N LEU A 4 0.99 3.14 15.29
CA LEU A 4 -0.18 3.49 14.48
C LEU A 4 -1.00 4.63 15.11
N GLU A 5 -1.16 4.62 16.42
CA GLU A 5 -1.84 5.71 17.14
C GLU A 5 -1.03 7.01 17.04
N LYS A 6 0.29 6.96 17.16
CA LYS A 6 1.17 8.10 16.93
C LYS A 6 1.05 8.64 15.50
N TRP A 7 0.96 7.75 14.49
CA TRP A 7 0.73 8.14 13.10
C TRP A 7 -0.63 8.82 12.89
N ARG A 8 -1.69 8.26 13.48
CA ARG A 8 -3.03 8.89 13.46
C ARG A 8 -3.03 10.25 14.17
N PHE A 9 -2.31 10.38 15.27
CA PHE A 9 -2.17 11.63 16.01
C PHE A 9 -1.34 12.65 15.22
N TYR A 10 -0.26 12.23 14.58
CA TYR A 10 0.53 13.07 13.68
C TYR A 10 -0.35 13.66 12.57
N LEU A 11 -1.25 12.88 11.99
CA LEU A 11 -2.17 13.29 10.92
C LEU A 11 -3.58 13.66 11.42
N LYS A 12 -3.76 13.97 12.72
CA LYS A 12 -5.09 14.20 13.30
C LYS A 12 -5.88 15.32 12.64
N ASP A 13 -5.20 16.35 12.13
CA ASP A 13 -5.80 17.52 11.50
C ASP A 13 -6.08 17.36 10.01
N MET A 14 -5.69 16.24 9.41
CA MET A 14 -5.97 15.92 8.02
C MET A 14 -7.39 15.36 7.85
N GLN A 15 -8.06 15.76 6.76
CA GLN A 15 -9.43 15.30 6.45
C GLN A 15 -9.50 13.86 5.95
N SER A 16 -8.34 13.28 5.61
CA SER A 16 -8.25 11.94 5.02
C SER A 16 -8.90 10.88 5.90
N PRO A 17 -9.64 9.91 5.33
CA PRO A 17 -10.23 8.79 6.06
C PRO A 17 -9.21 7.99 6.86
N ASN A 18 -9.63 7.42 7.98
CA ASN A 18 -8.75 6.62 8.83
C ASN A 18 -8.18 5.39 8.12
N SER A 19 -8.94 4.77 7.23
CA SER A 19 -8.48 3.64 6.43
C SER A 19 -7.28 4.01 5.54
N TYR A 20 -7.31 5.19 4.88
CA TYR A 20 -6.18 5.67 4.09
C TYR A 20 -4.96 5.92 4.97
N ILE A 21 -5.14 6.56 6.13
CA ILE A 21 -4.06 6.82 7.08
C ILE A 21 -3.44 5.52 7.58
N ASN A 22 -4.26 4.55 7.96
CA ASN A 22 -3.80 3.25 8.47
C ASN A 22 -3.05 2.46 7.40
N MET A 23 -3.62 2.36 6.21
CA MET A 23 -2.99 1.60 5.12
C MET A 23 -1.73 2.29 4.61
N GLY A 24 -1.66 3.62 4.64
CA GLY A 24 -0.43 4.38 4.42
C GLY A 24 0.67 4.04 5.44
N PHE A 25 0.31 3.87 6.71
CA PHE A 25 1.24 3.43 7.75
C PHE A 25 1.78 2.02 7.46
N TYR A 26 0.90 1.05 7.21
CA TYR A 26 1.32 -0.33 6.92
C TYR A 26 2.14 -0.44 5.63
N TYR A 27 1.86 0.41 4.64
CA TYR A 27 2.70 0.54 3.47
C TYR A 27 4.13 1.01 3.82
N MET A 28 4.28 2.03 4.70
CA MET A 28 5.61 2.49 5.15
C MET A 28 6.38 1.37 5.85
N ILE A 29 5.72 0.59 6.70
CA ILE A 29 6.33 -0.57 7.37
C ILE A 29 6.83 -1.60 6.34
N SER A 30 5.98 -1.94 5.37
CA SER A 30 6.36 -2.87 4.28
C SER A 30 7.55 -2.36 3.47
N CYS A 31 7.58 -1.05 3.17
CA CYS A 31 8.70 -0.41 2.50
C CYS A 31 9.98 -0.42 3.35
N ALA A 32 9.87 -0.34 4.67
CA ALA A 32 11.02 -0.41 5.57
C ALA A 32 11.60 -1.83 5.68
N LEU A 33 10.76 -2.86 5.64
CA LEU A 33 11.19 -4.26 5.66
C LEU A 33 11.87 -4.69 4.36
N GLN A 34 11.45 -4.18 3.22
CA GLN A 34 11.98 -4.52 1.88
C GLN A 34 11.99 -6.04 1.63
N ARG A 35 13.01 -6.57 0.94
CA ARG A 35 13.23 -8.01 0.71
C ARG A 35 14.15 -8.64 1.76
N ARG A 36 14.18 -8.11 2.97
CA ARG A 36 15.09 -8.58 4.02
C ARG A 36 14.41 -9.48 5.03
N VAL A 37 13.11 -9.32 5.21
CA VAL A 37 12.29 -10.03 6.19
C VAL A 37 11.23 -10.83 5.46
N TYR A 38 11.11 -12.12 5.72
CA TYR A 38 10.23 -13.01 4.98
C TYR A 38 9.63 -14.12 5.86
N LEU A 39 8.44 -14.59 5.45
CA LEU A 39 7.79 -15.79 5.98
C LEU A 39 8.05 -16.98 5.05
N ASN A 40 8.31 -18.15 5.61
CA ASN A 40 8.27 -19.43 4.89
C ASN A 40 6.86 -20.04 4.99
N ALA A 41 5.86 -19.33 4.43
CA ALA A 41 4.48 -19.79 4.47
C ALA A 41 4.20 -20.95 3.50
N THR A 42 5.03 -21.08 2.47
CA THR A 42 4.96 -22.11 1.44
C THR A 42 6.38 -22.53 1.06
N LYS A 43 6.55 -23.30 -0.03
CA LYS A 43 7.90 -23.59 -0.58
C LYS A 43 8.64 -22.35 -1.07
N MET A 44 7.91 -21.25 -1.26
CA MET A 44 8.45 -19.95 -1.68
C MET A 44 8.37 -18.96 -0.51
N PRO A 45 9.40 -18.13 -0.31
CA PRO A 45 9.38 -17.10 0.72
C PRO A 45 8.36 -16.01 0.38
N LEU A 46 7.60 -15.59 1.39
CA LEU A 46 6.63 -14.49 1.28
C LEU A 46 7.20 -13.24 1.95
N PHE A 47 7.28 -12.14 1.21
CA PHE A 47 7.76 -10.84 1.69
C PHE A 47 6.59 -9.91 2.04
N ALA A 48 6.86 -8.87 2.84
CA ALA A 48 5.83 -7.95 3.33
C ALA A 48 5.38 -6.91 2.29
N ASN A 49 5.88 -6.96 1.05
CA ASN A 49 5.55 -5.99 0.02
C ASN A 49 4.05 -5.98 -0.33
N GLN A 50 3.51 -4.77 -0.53
CA GLN A 50 2.08 -4.57 -0.79
C GLN A 50 1.85 -3.61 -1.95
N TYR A 51 0.75 -3.83 -2.68
CA TYR A 51 0.16 -2.87 -3.60
C TYR A 51 -1.13 -2.35 -2.99
N ILE A 52 -1.18 -1.06 -2.70
CA ILE A 52 -2.30 -0.41 -2.03
C ILE A 52 -2.81 0.72 -2.92
N VAL A 53 -4.10 0.70 -3.21
CA VAL A 53 -4.78 1.72 -4.02
C VAL A 53 -5.86 2.40 -3.18
N LEU A 54 -5.67 3.70 -2.90
CA LEU A 54 -6.64 4.52 -2.19
C LEU A 54 -7.71 4.98 -3.19
N VAL A 55 -8.94 4.49 -3.04
CA VAL A 55 -10.04 4.69 -3.98
C VAL A 55 -11.11 5.60 -3.41
N GLY A 56 -11.48 6.62 -4.16
CA GLY A 56 -12.55 7.54 -3.79
C GLY A 56 -12.57 8.78 -4.67
N ASP A 57 -13.54 9.64 -4.45
CA ASP A 57 -13.72 10.87 -5.21
C ASP A 57 -12.59 11.89 -4.96
N ALA A 58 -12.57 12.95 -5.76
CA ALA A 58 -11.65 14.08 -5.55
C ALA A 58 -11.93 14.74 -4.18
N GLY A 59 -10.88 15.22 -3.52
CA GLY A 59 -11.01 15.91 -2.23
C GLY A 59 -10.96 15.02 -0.98
N LEU A 60 -10.96 13.68 -1.10
CA LEU A 60 -10.86 12.77 0.05
C LEU A 60 -9.48 12.69 0.71
N GLY A 61 -8.52 13.49 0.26
CA GLY A 61 -7.20 13.55 0.90
C GLY A 61 -6.25 12.40 0.58
N LYS A 62 -6.49 11.62 -0.49
CA LYS A 62 -5.59 10.54 -0.96
C LYS A 62 -4.16 11.03 -1.13
N SER A 63 -3.98 12.11 -1.92
CA SER A 63 -2.66 12.69 -2.22
C SER A 63 -1.94 13.23 -0.98
N MET A 64 -2.69 13.66 0.05
CA MET A 64 -2.11 14.11 1.32
C MET A 64 -1.44 12.96 2.06
N VAL A 65 -2.15 11.81 2.19
CA VAL A 65 -1.57 10.62 2.82
C VAL A 65 -0.36 10.13 2.04
N ILE A 66 -0.48 10.01 0.71
CA ILE A 66 0.62 9.56 -0.17
C ILE A 66 1.85 10.47 0.00
N ARG A 67 1.65 11.79 0.07
CA ARG A 67 2.73 12.76 0.26
C ARG A 67 3.44 12.56 1.60
N HIS A 68 2.72 12.50 2.72
CA HIS A 68 3.33 12.31 4.04
C HIS A 68 4.04 10.96 4.15
N VAL A 69 3.45 9.89 3.63
CA VAL A 69 4.10 8.58 3.53
C VAL A 69 5.42 8.68 2.76
N THR A 70 5.41 9.36 1.62
CA THR A 70 6.61 9.54 0.77
C THR A 70 7.70 10.34 1.50
N GLU A 71 7.31 11.39 2.23
CA GLU A 71 8.23 12.19 3.04
C GLU A 71 8.91 11.33 4.12
N PHE A 72 8.15 10.49 4.84
CA PHE A 72 8.69 9.58 5.84
C PHE A 72 9.62 8.51 5.23
N LEU A 73 9.32 7.99 4.06
CA LEU A 73 10.20 7.04 3.35
C LEU A 73 11.53 7.70 2.92
N LYS A 74 11.49 8.97 2.60
CA LYS A 74 12.68 9.80 2.29
C LYS A 74 13.29 10.42 3.55
N TYR A 75 13.36 9.66 4.64
CA TYR A 75 13.64 10.20 5.98
C TYR A 75 14.98 10.95 6.12
N HIS A 76 16.00 10.72 5.29
CA HIS A 76 17.19 11.57 5.31
C HIS A 76 16.97 12.98 4.74
N LEU A 77 15.91 13.20 3.95
CA LEU A 77 15.44 14.53 3.59
C LEU A 77 14.60 15.14 4.71
N LEU A 78 14.05 14.32 5.62
CA LEU A 78 13.30 14.78 6.80
C LEU A 78 14.22 15.37 7.86
N TYR A 79 15.53 15.19 7.76
CA TYR A 79 16.52 15.94 8.54
C TYR A 79 16.69 17.38 8.06
N ASP A 80 16.19 17.75 6.88
CA ASP A 80 16.12 19.14 6.51
C ASP A 80 15.02 19.83 7.34
N LYS A 81 15.43 20.89 8.05
CA LYS A 81 14.63 21.74 8.96
C LYS A 81 13.26 22.16 8.42
N ARG A 82 13.03 22.05 7.10
CA ARG A 82 11.82 22.49 6.41
C ARG A 82 10.69 21.45 6.40
N SER A 83 11.02 20.16 6.40
CA SER A 83 10.04 19.09 6.19
C SER A 83 9.22 18.77 7.44
N LEU A 84 9.83 18.88 8.63
CA LEU A 84 9.18 18.58 9.91
C LEU A 84 9.00 19.83 10.79
N GLY A 85 9.35 21.03 10.33
CA GLY A 85 9.32 22.23 11.17
C GLY A 85 10.36 22.24 12.31
N VAL A 86 11.22 21.24 12.41
CA VAL A 86 12.19 21.06 13.49
C VAL A 86 13.46 21.86 13.20
N LYS A 87 13.87 22.74 14.12
CA LYS A 87 15.07 23.56 13.97
C LYS A 87 16.39 22.79 14.18
N THR A 88 16.33 21.65 14.86
CA THR A 88 17.49 20.75 15.14
C THR A 88 17.01 19.31 15.15
N LEU A 89 17.90 18.38 14.78
CA LEU A 89 17.62 16.95 14.96
C LEU A 89 17.39 16.64 16.44
N PRO A 90 16.30 15.94 16.79
CA PRO A 90 16.11 15.48 18.17
C PRO A 90 17.29 14.62 18.62
N PRO A 91 17.71 14.73 19.89
CA PRO A 91 18.73 13.86 20.44
C PRO A 91 18.27 12.39 20.36
N GLY A 92 19.13 11.51 19.87
CA GLY A 92 18.86 10.08 19.76
C GLY A 92 18.50 9.58 18.36
N ILE A 93 18.33 10.44 17.36
CA ILE A 93 18.29 10.00 15.97
C ILE A 93 19.74 9.80 15.48
N PRO A 94 20.20 8.56 15.26
CA PRO A 94 21.54 8.34 14.78
C PRO A 94 21.68 8.90 13.36
N LYS A 95 22.74 9.67 13.11
CA LYS A 95 23.14 9.98 11.74
C LYS A 95 23.35 8.65 11.01
N ARG A 96 22.86 8.55 9.78
CA ARG A 96 23.10 7.39 8.95
C ARG A 96 24.62 7.21 8.80
N GLU A 97 25.11 6.01 9.11
CA GLU A 97 26.45 5.63 8.73
C GLU A 97 26.46 5.33 7.22
N LEU A 98 27.25 6.10 6.51
CA LEU A 98 27.48 5.88 5.08
C LEU A 98 28.30 4.61 4.91
N THR A 99 27.96 3.82 3.90
CA THR A 99 28.80 2.70 3.47
C THR A 99 30.15 3.23 2.98
N ASN A 100 31.19 2.38 2.93
CA ASN A 100 32.50 2.79 2.45
C ASN A 100 32.45 3.37 1.02
N LYS A 101 31.54 2.85 0.17
CA LYS A 101 31.30 3.37 -1.16
C LYS A 101 30.67 4.76 -1.13
N GLU A 102 29.69 4.97 -0.29
CA GLU A 102 29.01 6.25 -0.12
C GLU A 102 29.95 7.31 0.50
N LYS A 103 30.81 6.91 1.45
CA LYS A 103 31.87 7.78 1.98
C LYS A 103 32.86 8.20 0.90
N ALA A 104 33.25 7.26 0.01
CA ALA A 104 34.11 7.56 -1.12
C ALA A 104 33.43 8.50 -2.14
N GLU A 105 32.13 8.29 -2.43
CA GLU A 105 31.37 9.17 -3.31
C GLU A 105 31.15 10.56 -2.70
N GLU A 106 30.94 10.67 -1.39
CA GLU A 106 30.84 11.94 -0.67
C GLU A 106 32.19 12.69 -0.69
N MET A 107 33.28 12.00 -0.39
CA MET A 107 34.64 12.57 -0.50
C MET A 107 34.95 13.05 -1.92
N ALA A 108 34.52 12.30 -2.94
CA ALA A 108 34.68 12.69 -4.34
C ALA A 108 33.86 13.94 -4.72
N ARG A 109 32.73 14.17 -4.06
CA ARG A 109 31.89 15.36 -4.26
C ARG A 109 32.44 16.59 -3.53
N GLU A 110 32.83 16.42 -2.27
CA GLU A 110 33.28 17.51 -1.44
C GLU A 110 34.69 17.98 -1.80
N ASN A 111 35.58 17.04 -2.08
CA ASN A 111 36.95 17.33 -2.44
C ASN A 111 37.50 16.39 -3.53
N PRO A 112 37.19 16.68 -4.83
CA PRO A 112 37.55 15.81 -5.95
C PRO A 112 39.06 15.60 -6.11
N GLU A 113 39.89 16.59 -5.76
CA GLU A 113 41.34 16.49 -5.89
C GLU A 113 41.92 15.55 -4.83
N MET A 114 41.48 15.70 -3.58
CA MET A 114 41.88 14.81 -2.47
C MET A 114 41.44 13.36 -2.76
N PHE A 115 40.24 13.18 -3.31
CA PHE A 115 39.75 11.87 -3.69
C PHE A 115 40.65 11.22 -4.76
N LYS A 116 41.05 11.97 -5.81
CA LYS A 116 41.94 11.48 -6.85
C LYS A 116 43.28 11.06 -6.28
N GLU A 117 43.84 11.85 -5.35
CA GLU A 117 45.11 11.56 -4.68
C GLU A 117 45.01 10.26 -3.87
N VAL A 118 43.99 10.12 -3.02
CA VAL A 118 43.76 8.89 -2.24
C VAL A 118 43.58 7.67 -3.12
N MET A 119 42.78 7.77 -4.21
CA MET A 119 42.55 6.65 -5.14
C MET A 119 43.82 6.31 -5.93
N SER A 120 44.65 7.30 -6.30
CA SER A 120 45.94 7.08 -6.92
C SER A 120 46.91 6.33 -5.99
N LEU A 121 46.94 6.68 -4.72
CA LEU A 121 47.72 5.95 -3.70
C LEU A 121 47.24 4.51 -3.50
N MET A 122 45.97 4.25 -3.74
CA MET A 122 45.37 2.89 -3.74
C MET A 122 45.54 2.14 -5.08
N GLY A 123 46.22 2.71 -6.08
CA GLY A 123 46.45 2.11 -7.37
C GLY A 123 45.21 2.09 -8.31
N VAL A 124 44.22 2.92 -8.05
CA VAL A 124 42.97 3.01 -8.82
C VAL A 124 43.06 4.15 -9.83
N ASP A 125 42.95 3.84 -11.13
CA ASP A 125 42.93 4.85 -12.21
C ASP A 125 41.60 5.62 -12.21
N THR A 126 41.66 6.89 -11.84
CA THR A 126 40.51 7.80 -11.81
C THR A 126 40.37 8.66 -13.07
N SER A 127 41.23 8.47 -14.09
CA SER A 127 41.24 9.30 -15.31
C SER A 127 39.92 9.23 -16.10
N LYS A 128 39.19 8.13 -16.01
CA LYS A 128 37.89 7.92 -16.66
C LYS A 128 36.66 8.29 -15.80
N MET A 129 36.87 8.76 -14.57
CA MET A 129 35.78 9.15 -13.70
C MET A 129 35.31 10.58 -13.98
N SER A 130 34.06 10.75 -14.32
CA SER A 130 33.43 12.07 -14.50
C SER A 130 32.86 12.57 -13.16
N PHE A 131 33.63 13.39 -12.44
CA PHE A 131 33.25 13.95 -11.14
C PHE A 131 32.08 14.94 -11.21
N SER A 132 31.84 15.57 -12.36
CA SER A 132 30.67 16.43 -12.57
C SER A 132 29.36 15.66 -12.44
N LYS A 133 29.33 14.41 -12.90
CA LYS A 133 28.15 13.53 -12.78
C LYS A 133 27.91 13.02 -11.35
N LEU A 134 28.95 13.01 -10.51
CA LEU A 134 28.81 12.64 -9.09
C LEU A 134 28.23 13.78 -8.25
N LYS A 135 28.53 15.04 -8.60
CA LYS A 135 28.04 16.23 -7.90
C LYS A 135 26.51 16.36 -7.97
N ASP A 136 25.89 15.91 -9.05
CA ASP A 136 24.46 16.02 -9.30
C ASP A 136 23.65 14.78 -8.87
N ARG A 137 24.30 13.72 -8.37
CA ARG A 137 23.60 12.55 -7.84
C ARG A 137 23.05 12.85 -6.46
N PRO A 138 21.71 12.71 -6.26
CA PRO A 138 21.14 12.82 -4.93
C PRO A 138 21.69 11.73 -4.01
N ASP A 139 21.77 12.01 -2.71
CA ASP A 139 22.16 11.01 -1.73
C ASP A 139 21.30 9.76 -1.82
N PRO A 140 21.91 8.56 -1.74
CA PRO A 140 21.15 7.32 -1.83
C PRO A 140 20.17 7.21 -0.66
N LEU A 141 18.89 7.01 -0.99
CA LEU A 141 17.83 6.87 0.00
C LEU A 141 17.96 5.52 0.74
N LEU A 142 17.74 5.50 2.05
CA LEU A 142 17.71 4.26 2.84
C LEU A 142 16.61 3.32 2.31
N ILE A 143 15.46 3.89 1.98
CA ILE A 143 14.36 3.21 1.32
C ILE A 143 14.25 3.82 -0.07
N PRO A 144 14.50 3.08 -1.17
CA PRO A 144 14.45 3.62 -2.52
C PRO A 144 13.01 3.99 -2.90
N VAL A 145 12.76 5.29 -3.05
CA VAL A 145 11.48 5.82 -3.51
C VAL A 145 11.63 6.19 -4.98
N ALA A 146 10.79 5.60 -5.83
CA ALA A 146 10.78 5.85 -7.26
C ALA A 146 10.18 7.22 -7.61
N ALA A 147 10.43 7.69 -8.84
CA ALA A 147 9.83 8.92 -9.35
C ALA A 147 8.30 8.82 -9.44
N ASN A 148 7.62 9.95 -9.25
CA ASN A 148 6.14 10.02 -9.25
C ASN A 148 5.49 9.77 -10.62
N CYS A 149 6.25 9.96 -11.70
CA CYS A 149 5.79 9.71 -13.07
C CYS A 149 6.94 9.10 -13.84
N THR A 150 6.71 7.94 -14.46
CA THR A 150 7.78 7.20 -15.10
C THR A 150 7.23 6.28 -16.19
N THR A 151 8.06 5.98 -17.19
CA THR A 151 7.76 4.97 -18.19
C THR A 151 8.18 3.59 -17.68
N TYR A 152 7.73 2.54 -18.35
CA TYR A 152 8.10 1.17 -18.01
C TYR A 152 9.63 0.96 -18.03
N GLU A 153 10.30 1.48 -19.04
CA GLU A 153 11.77 1.40 -19.18
C GLU A 153 12.48 2.15 -18.04
N ALA A 154 11.93 3.29 -17.62
CA ALA A 154 12.48 4.04 -16.50
C ALA A 154 12.22 3.35 -15.14
N LEU A 155 11.11 2.61 -15.00
CA LEU A 155 10.85 1.77 -13.84
C LEU A 155 11.86 0.64 -13.70
N THR A 156 12.08 -0.11 -14.78
CA THR A 156 13.03 -1.23 -14.81
C THR A 156 14.46 -0.75 -14.56
N ARG A 157 14.86 0.36 -15.18
CA ARG A 157 16.16 0.98 -14.94
C ARG A 157 16.31 1.47 -13.50
N SER A 158 15.30 2.11 -12.95
CA SER A 158 15.31 2.56 -11.55
C SER A 158 15.50 1.40 -10.57
N LEU A 159 14.90 0.23 -10.87
CA LEU A 159 15.10 -0.98 -10.07
C LEU A 159 16.50 -1.57 -10.26
N ALA A 160 17.03 -1.60 -11.48
CA ALA A 160 18.39 -2.05 -11.73
C ALA A 160 19.43 -1.17 -11.02
N ASP A 161 19.19 0.15 -10.99
CA ASP A 161 20.05 1.11 -10.28
C ASP A 161 19.84 1.09 -8.75
N SER A 162 18.75 0.51 -8.25
CA SER A 162 18.41 0.44 -6.83
C SER A 162 18.93 -0.80 -6.09
N ILE A 163 19.94 -1.47 -6.63
CA ILE A 163 20.57 -2.63 -5.99
C ILE A 163 21.10 -2.24 -4.61
N ARG A 164 20.70 -3.00 -3.61
CA ARG A 164 21.19 -2.90 -2.23
C ARG A 164 22.03 -4.10 -1.88
N SER A 165 23.13 -3.86 -1.18
CA SER A 165 23.98 -4.91 -0.64
C SER A 165 24.17 -4.68 0.84
N ILE A 166 23.85 -5.69 1.63
CA ILE A 166 24.01 -5.65 3.09
C ILE A 166 24.86 -6.83 3.54
N GLN A 167 25.48 -6.70 4.69
CA GLN A 167 26.15 -7.77 5.42
C GLN A 167 25.27 -8.13 6.62
N PRO A 168 24.35 -9.10 6.51
CA PRO A 168 23.50 -9.46 7.62
C PRO A 168 24.28 -10.20 8.71
N GLU A 169 23.91 -9.97 9.96
CA GLU A 169 24.39 -10.77 11.08
C GLU A 169 23.77 -12.17 10.99
N MET A 170 24.58 -13.18 10.77
CA MET A 170 24.13 -14.55 10.48
C MET A 170 24.07 -15.45 11.71
N ASN A 171 24.59 -15.00 12.86
CA ASN A 171 24.64 -15.78 14.12
C ASN A 171 25.04 -17.25 13.92
N GLY A 172 25.99 -17.51 13.01
CA GLY A 172 26.44 -18.85 12.65
C GLY A 172 25.52 -19.65 11.71
N GLN A 173 24.40 -19.07 11.26
CA GLN A 173 23.47 -19.72 10.32
C GLN A 173 23.89 -19.43 8.87
N THR A 174 23.75 -20.43 7.99
CA THR A 174 23.88 -20.24 6.54
C THR A 174 22.54 -19.82 5.96
N HIS A 175 22.55 -18.87 5.03
CA HIS A 175 21.34 -18.42 4.34
C HIS A 175 21.53 -18.54 2.83
N MET A 176 20.57 -19.16 2.13
CA MET A 176 20.68 -19.51 0.71
C MET A 176 20.94 -18.29 -0.20
N TRP A 177 20.53 -17.10 0.22
CA TRP A 177 20.71 -15.86 -0.57
C TRP A 177 21.96 -15.07 -0.19
N VAL A 178 22.63 -15.40 0.92
CA VAL A 178 23.84 -14.73 1.37
C VAL A 178 25.04 -15.42 0.74
N LYS A 179 25.79 -14.71 -0.10
CA LYS A 179 27.02 -15.22 -0.74
C LYS A 179 28.21 -14.41 -0.25
N ASN A 180 29.21 -15.09 0.29
CA ASN A 180 30.41 -14.46 0.86
C ASN A 180 30.06 -13.40 1.93
N GLY A 181 29.06 -13.66 2.76
CA GLY A 181 28.58 -12.72 3.77
C GLY A 181 27.76 -11.55 3.25
N ILE A 182 27.49 -11.49 1.94
CA ILE A 182 26.77 -10.36 1.32
C ILE A 182 25.41 -10.85 0.78
N TYR A 183 24.35 -10.12 1.12
CA TYR A 183 23.02 -10.24 0.54
C TYR A 183 22.73 -9.04 -0.35
N SER A 184 22.47 -9.29 -1.64
CA SER A 184 22.15 -8.24 -2.61
C SER A 184 20.76 -8.42 -3.18
N TYR A 185 19.99 -7.34 -3.27
CA TYR A 185 18.60 -7.32 -3.76
C TYR A 185 18.27 -5.96 -4.37
N SER A 186 17.23 -5.93 -5.22
CA SER A 186 16.70 -4.69 -5.79
C SER A 186 15.33 -4.40 -5.21
N THR A 187 15.10 -3.15 -4.79
CA THR A 187 13.82 -2.76 -4.22
C THR A 187 13.44 -1.34 -4.62
N ALA A 188 12.14 -1.10 -4.79
CA ALA A 188 11.60 0.24 -4.99
C ALA A 188 10.22 0.39 -4.35
N CYS A 189 9.93 1.62 -3.90
CA CYS A 189 8.64 2.02 -3.37
C CYS A 189 8.03 3.06 -4.32
N PHE A 190 6.91 2.70 -4.95
CA PHE A 190 6.16 3.59 -5.83
C PHE A 190 5.06 4.29 -5.04
N SER A 191 5.12 5.62 -5.02
CA SER A 191 4.11 6.48 -4.39
C SER A 191 3.51 7.39 -5.46
N LEU A 192 2.32 7.03 -5.95
CA LEU A 192 1.70 7.62 -7.13
C LEU A 192 0.45 8.42 -6.75
N SER A 193 0.37 9.66 -7.15
CA SER A 193 -0.86 10.44 -6.95
C SER A 193 -2.05 9.86 -7.72
N GLU A 194 -1.79 9.21 -8.88
CA GLU A 194 -2.79 8.57 -9.72
C GLU A 194 -2.22 7.28 -10.35
N VAL A 195 -2.78 6.13 -9.96
CA VAL A 195 -2.34 4.80 -10.41
C VAL A 195 -2.62 4.58 -11.90
N SER A 196 -3.72 5.14 -12.42
CA SER A 196 -4.09 5.00 -13.84
C SER A 196 -3.00 5.50 -14.78
N SER A 197 -2.14 6.40 -14.31
CA SER A 197 -1.02 6.94 -15.10
C SER A 197 0.00 5.87 -15.52
N LEU A 198 0.15 4.80 -14.72
CA LEU A 198 1.03 3.67 -15.06
C LEU A 198 0.57 2.87 -16.28
N PHE A 199 -0.76 2.87 -16.53
CA PHE A 199 -1.37 2.02 -17.54
C PHE A 199 -1.67 2.75 -18.86
N LYS A 200 -1.26 4.03 -19.02
CA LYS A 200 -1.52 4.81 -20.23
C LYS A 200 -0.74 4.34 -21.45
N LYS A 201 0.46 3.83 -21.25
CA LYS A 201 1.35 3.30 -22.31
C LYS A 201 1.92 1.98 -21.85
N HIS A 202 2.19 1.06 -22.80
CA HIS A 202 2.76 -0.27 -22.50
C HIS A 202 2.00 -1.05 -21.42
N HIS A 203 0.68 -1.04 -21.53
CA HIS A 203 -0.26 -1.60 -20.57
C HIS A 203 0.09 -3.05 -20.14
N GLU A 204 0.33 -3.93 -21.10
CA GLU A 204 0.63 -5.34 -20.84
C GLU A 204 1.98 -5.53 -20.16
N ASP A 205 3.01 -4.79 -20.58
CA ASP A 205 4.35 -4.88 -20.00
C ASP A 205 4.35 -4.41 -18.54
N VAL A 206 3.63 -3.32 -18.24
CA VAL A 206 3.48 -2.83 -16.87
C VAL A 206 2.72 -3.83 -15.99
N ILE A 207 1.67 -4.46 -16.50
CA ILE A 207 0.92 -5.48 -15.75
C ILE A 207 1.82 -6.68 -15.45
N ARG A 208 2.57 -7.18 -16.43
CA ARG A 208 3.53 -8.27 -16.26
C ARG A 208 4.60 -7.91 -15.24
N PHE A 209 5.18 -6.73 -15.35
CA PHE A 209 6.16 -6.21 -14.40
C PHE A 209 5.61 -6.18 -12.96
N LEU A 210 4.43 -5.62 -12.74
CA LEU A 210 3.80 -5.57 -11.43
C LEU A 210 3.46 -6.97 -10.91
N HIS A 211 3.10 -7.90 -11.80
CA HIS A 211 2.87 -9.30 -11.45
C HIS A 211 4.14 -9.96 -10.88
N GLU A 212 5.23 -9.96 -11.63
CA GLU A 212 6.49 -10.62 -11.28
C GLU A 212 7.16 -9.95 -10.06
N THR A 213 7.07 -8.63 -9.96
CA THR A 213 7.66 -7.87 -8.84
C THR A 213 6.85 -7.96 -7.54
N TYR A 214 5.54 -8.27 -7.61
CA TYR A 214 4.75 -8.57 -6.41
C TYR A 214 5.12 -9.91 -5.79
N ASP A 215 5.39 -10.91 -6.61
CA ASP A 215 5.75 -12.25 -6.17
C ASP A 215 7.25 -12.34 -5.77
N CYS A 216 8.00 -11.23 -5.92
CA CYS A 216 9.41 -11.09 -5.49
C CYS A 216 10.35 -12.12 -6.10
N GLU A 217 10.27 -12.30 -7.42
CA GLU A 217 11.11 -13.23 -8.19
C GLU A 217 12.61 -13.05 -7.92
N GLU A 218 13.37 -14.13 -8.09
CA GLU A 218 14.84 -14.14 -7.87
C GLU A 218 15.57 -13.35 -8.96
N ASP A 219 15.16 -13.49 -10.20
CA ASP A 219 15.77 -12.85 -11.35
C ASP A 219 14.67 -12.25 -12.25
N TYR A 220 14.74 -10.95 -12.48
CA TYR A 220 13.94 -10.26 -13.48
C TYR A 220 14.88 -9.70 -14.56
N VAL A 221 14.71 -10.15 -15.78
CA VAL A 221 15.58 -9.75 -16.92
C VAL A 221 14.75 -8.91 -17.88
N TYR A 222 15.21 -7.69 -18.12
CA TYR A 222 14.63 -6.80 -19.10
C TYR A 222 15.65 -6.53 -20.20
N GLU A 223 15.29 -6.87 -21.43
CA GLU A 223 16.16 -6.71 -22.60
C GLU A 223 15.51 -5.81 -23.63
N THR A 224 16.24 -4.81 -24.11
CA THR A 224 15.83 -3.95 -25.22
C THR A 224 16.89 -3.91 -26.31
N LYS A 225 16.44 -3.76 -27.56
CA LYS A 225 17.36 -3.67 -28.74
C LYS A 225 18.34 -2.51 -28.63
N ASN A 226 17.99 -1.42 -27.95
CA ASN A 226 18.76 -0.18 -27.93
C ASN A 226 19.58 0.06 -26.67
N GLN A 227 19.23 -0.59 -25.55
CA GLN A 227 19.83 -0.30 -24.24
C GLN A 227 20.56 -1.50 -23.60
N GLY A 228 20.48 -2.70 -24.23
CA GLY A 228 21.09 -3.90 -23.71
C GLY A 228 20.21 -4.64 -22.69
N ILE A 229 20.85 -5.37 -21.78
CA ILE A 229 20.18 -6.25 -20.81
C ILE A 229 20.30 -5.65 -19.42
N ASP A 230 19.16 -5.26 -18.81
CA ASP A 230 19.06 -4.90 -17.39
C ASP A 230 18.71 -6.16 -16.59
N ARG A 231 19.59 -6.58 -15.70
CA ARG A 231 19.35 -7.71 -14.79
C ARG A 231 19.05 -7.21 -13.39
N ILE A 232 17.81 -7.43 -12.95
CA ILE A 232 17.33 -7.06 -11.63
C ILE A 232 17.29 -8.33 -10.79
N LYS A 233 18.08 -8.39 -9.74
CA LYS A 233 18.15 -9.56 -8.87
C LYS A 233 17.33 -9.38 -7.61
N ARG A 234 16.57 -10.41 -7.23
CA ARG A 234 15.82 -10.45 -5.99
C ARG A 234 14.96 -9.21 -5.80
N VAL A 235 14.05 -9.03 -6.77
CA VAL A 235 13.18 -7.86 -6.82
C VAL A 235 12.18 -7.82 -5.66
N CYS A 236 11.88 -6.62 -5.15
CA CYS A 236 10.80 -6.39 -4.20
C CYS A 236 10.24 -4.99 -4.41
N VAL A 237 8.99 -4.92 -4.81
CA VAL A 237 8.31 -3.65 -5.11
C VAL A 237 7.12 -3.45 -4.19
N ASN A 238 7.00 -2.25 -3.66
CA ASN A 238 5.82 -1.74 -2.97
C ASN A 238 5.17 -0.65 -3.81
N LEU A 239 3.82 -0.60 -3.82
CA LEU A 239 3.06 0.40 -4.54
C LEU A 239 1.99 1.00 -3.63
N LEU A 240 1.97 2.32 -3.51
CA LEU A 240 0.86 3.08 -2.93
C LEU A 240 0.42 4.12 -3.94
N GLY A 241 -0.87 4.15 -4.26
CA GLY A 241 -1.36 5.15 -5.19
C GLY A 241 -2.82 5.53 -4.98
N GLY A 242 -3.18 6.72 -5.49
CA GLY A 242 -4.55 7.19 -5.51
C GLY A 242 -5.28 6.74 -6.77
N SER A 243 -6.60 6.55 -6.68
CA SER A 243 -7.43 6.28 -7.83
C SER A 243 -8.89 6.67 -7.60
N THR A 244 -9.73 6.43 -8.61
CA THR A 244 -11.17 6.65 -8.60
C THR A 244 -11.92 5.32 -8.61
N PHE A 245 -13.21 5.34 -8.26
CA PHE A 245 -14.08 4.17 -8.40
C PHE A 245 -14.19 3.69 -9.85
N THR A 246 -14.21 4.61 -10.82
CA THR A 246 -14.22 4.26 -12.25
C THR A 246 -13.01 3.40 -12.62
N PHE A 247 -11.79 3.82 -12.26
CA PHE A 247 -10.60 3.01 -12.53
C PHE A 247 -10.65 1.64 -11.84
N MET A 248 -11.09 1.59 -10.58
CA MET A 248 -11.22 0.33 -9.86
C MET A 248 -12.15 -0.64 -10.58
N ASN A 249 -13.30 -0.16 -11.04
CA ASN A 249 -14.27 -0.98 -11.76
C ASN A 249 -13.74 -1.46 -13.12
N ASP A 250 -13.05 -0.58 -13.85
CA ASP A 250 -12.36 -0.94 -15.09
C ASP A 250 -11.30 -2.01 -14.82
N ALA A 251 -10.55 -1.90 -13.73
CA ALA A 251 -9.51 -2.85 -13.34
C ALA A 251 -10.08 -4.25 -13.05
N PHE A 252 -11.23 -4.33 -12.39
CA PHE A 252 -11.90 -5.62 -12.13
C PHE A 252 -12.69 -6.16 -13.33
N SER A 253 -13.10 -5.30 -14.26
CA SER A 253 -13.83 -5.70 -15.46
C SER A 253 -12.91 -6.10 -16.61
N ASN A 254 -11.71 -5.57 -16.67
CA ASN A 254 -10.71 -5.92 -17.68
C ASN A 254 -9.94 -7.16 -17.24
N ARG A 255 -10.04 -8.26 -17.99
CA ARG A 255 -9.44 -9.54 -17.64
C ARG A 255 -7.93 -9.45 -17.35
N LEU A 256 -7.17 -8.76 -18.18
CA LEU A 256 -5.71 -8.61 -17.98
C LEU A 256 -5.38 -7.86 -16.69
N LEU A 257 -6.11 -6.77 -16.40
CA LEU A 257 -5.93 -6.01 -15.16
C LEU A 257 -6.40 -6.80 -13.94
N ALA A 258 -7.53 -7.53 -14.05
CA ALA A 258 -8.08 -8.33 -12.97
C ALA A 258 -7.14 -9.46 -12.56
N GLU A 259 -6.71 -10.28 -13.50
CA GLU A 259 -5.81 -11.42 -13.25
C GLU A 259 -4.39 -10.96 -12.84
N GLY A 260 -3.86 -9.89 -13.45
CA GLY A 260 -2.51 -9.40 -13.22
C GLY A 260 -2.38 -8.44 -12.03
N PHE A 261 -2.99 -7.27 -12.09
CA PHE A 261 -2.81 -6.19 -11.11
C PHE A 261 -3.86 -6.21 -10.00
N ALA A 262 -5.16 -6.22 -10.35
CA ALA A 262 -6.22 -6.06 -9.36
C ALA A 262 -6.27 -7.22 -8.35
N SER A 263 -5.93 -8.43 -8.77
CA SER A 263 -5.82 -9.60 -7.86
C SER A 263 -4.73 -9.46 -6.81
N ARG A 264 -3.75 -8.57 -7.01
CA ARG A 264 -2.61 -8.32 -6.13
C ARG A 264 -2.70 -7.00 -5.37
N ALA A 265 -3.58 -6.11 -5.78
CA ALA A 265 -3.75 -4.80 -5.17
C ALA A 265 -4.87 -4.81 -4.12
N THR A 266 -4.61 -4.22 -2.96
CA THR A 266 -5.64 -3.95 -1.95
C THR A 266 -6.23 -2.57 -2.20
N PHE A 267 -7.52 -2.54 -2.57
CA PHE A 267 -8.25 -1.31 -2.81
C PHE A 267 -8.90 -0.82 -1.52
N VAL A 268 -8.56 0.38 -1.10
CA VAL A 268 -9.09 1.02 0.10
C VAL A 268 -10.15 2.02 -0.32
N CYS A 269 -11.41 1.62 -0.24
CA CYS A 269 -12.56 2.38 -0.75
C CYS A 269 -13.15 3.27 0.35
N GLU A 270 -13.29 4.57 0.06
CA GLU A 270 -13.95 5.54 0.94
C GLU A 270 -14.79 6.53 0.13
N ASP A 271 -15.95 6.91 0.69
CA ASP A 271 -16.91 7.81 0.04
C ASP A 271 -16.96 9.21 0.68
N ARG A 272 -16.35 9.41 1.85
CA ARG A 272 -16.37 10.69 2.58
C ARG A 272 -15.10 10.90 3.41
N PRO A 273 -14.69 12.17 3.62
CA PRO A 273 -13.62 12.50 4.55
C PRO A 273 -14.06 12.27 6.00
N ARG A 274 -13.11 12.24 6.94
CA ARG A 274 -13.40 12.15 8.39
C ARG A 274 -14.20 13.36 8.89
N PHE A 275 -13.84 14.53 8.40
CA PHE A 275 -14.44 15.84 8.70
C PHE A 275 -14.09 16.82 7.59
N TYR A 276 -14.70 17.99 7.62
CA TYR A 276 -14.34 19.11 6.76
C TYR A 276 -13.66 20.21 7.57
N LYS A 277 -12.54 20.74 7.08
CA LYS A 277 -11.78 21.79 7.74
C LYS A 277 -11.35 22.84 6.72
N PHE A 278 -11.57 24.12 7.01
CA PHE A 278 -11.21 25.23 6.12
C PHE A 278 -9.70 25.36 5.95
N ALA A 279 -8.95 25.23 7.06
CA ALA A 279 -7.50 25.31 7.04
C ALA A 279 -6.89 24.20 7.90
N ILE A 280 -5.78 23.65 7.45
CA ILE A 280 -5.00 22.69 8.23
C ILE A 280 -3.98 23.50 9.04
N PRO A 281 -3.96 23.40 10.39
CA PRO A 281 -3.00 24.08 11.22
C PRO A 281 -1.58 23.52 11.00
N GLU A 282 -0.58 24.27 11.43
CA GLU A 282 0.78 23.76 11.54
C GLU A 282 0.82 22.60 12.56
N PHE A 283 1.78 21.71 12.38
CA PHE A 283 1.98 20.60 13.33
C PHE A 283 2.37 21.11 14.70
N SER A 284 1.72 20.60 15.74
CA SER A 284 2.14 20.86 17.11
C SER A 284 3.46 20.14 17.44
N GLU A 285 4.14 20.59 18.49
CA GLU A 285 5.37 19.93 18.96
C GLU A 285 5.14 18.45 19.31
N GLU A 286 3.98 18.12 19.88
CA GLU A 286 3.60 16.74 20.20
C GLU A 286 3.36 15.90 18.93
N GLN A 287 2.76 16.47 17.88
CA GLN A 287 2.62 15.79 16.60
C GLN A 287 4.00 15.54 15.97
N MET A 288 4.90 16.51 16.03
CA MET A 288 6.25 16.34 15.51
C MET A 288 7.04 15.28 16.30
N ALA A 289 6.91 15.25 17.63
CA ALA A 289 7.52 14.21 18.46
C ALA A 289 7.03 12.82 18.08
N CYS A 290 5.72 12.65 17.84
CA CYS A 290 5.17 11.39 17.33
C CYS A 290 5.76 11.01 15.96
N GLY A 291 5.94 11.97 15.06
CA GLY A 291 6.59 11.75 13.77
C GLY A 291 8.04 11.25 13.93
N VAL A 292 8.80 11.84 14.86
CA VAL A 292 10.16 11.41 15.16
C VAL A 292 10.22 9.97 15.69
N ASP A 293 9.32 9.61 16.61
CA ASP A 293 9.24 8.24 17.14
C ASP A 293 9.00 7.21 16.02
N ILE A 294 8.13 7.54 15.07
CA ILE A 294 7.86 6.69 13.90
C ILE A 294 9.11 6.56 13.03
N LEU A 295 9.85 7.65 12.78
CA LEU A 295 11.10 7.61 12.01
C LEU A 295 12.17 6.74 12.69
N ILE A 296 12.29 6.81 14.01
CA ILE A 296 13.18 5.94 14.79
C ILE A 296 12.78 4.47 14.62
N HIS A 297 11.46 4.18 14.67
CA HIS A 297 10.97 2.82 14.46
C HIS A 297 11.25 2.32 13.04
N ILE A 298 10.94 3.11 12.01
CA ILE A 298 11.28 2.80 10.61
C ILE A 298 12.78 2.49 10.47
N LYS A 299 13.65 3.28 11.11
CA LYS A 299 15.10 3.04 11.11
C LYS A 299 15.46 1.68 11.69
N ARG A 300 14.86 1.30 12.81
CA ARG A 300 15.07 -0.04 13.41
C ARG A 300 14.65 -1.15 12.45
N LEU A 301 13.51 -1.02 11.77
CA LEU A 301 13.06 -2.02 10.79
C LEU A 301 14.03 -2.18 9.63
N THR A 302 14.73 -1.14 9.22
CA THR A 302 15.71 -1.23 8.13
C THR A 302 16.99 -2.02 8.48
N THR A 303 17.18 -2.42 9.71
CA THR A 303 18.29 -3.30 10.14
C THR A 303 17.91 -4.76 10.25
N LEU A 304 16.61 -5.09 10.23
CA LEU A 304 16.14 -6.47 10.36
C LEU A 304 16.47 -7.30 9.11
N PHE A 305 16.85 -8.56 9.34
CA PHE A 305 17.09 -9.54 8.30
C PHE A 305 16.74 -10.96 8.79
N GLY A 306 16.09 -11.74 7.94
CA GLY A 306 15.88 -13.16 8.20
C GLY A 306 14.43 -13.60 8.12
N GLN A 307 14.24 -14.86 8.52
CA GLN A 307 12.95 -15.51 8.52
C GLN A 307 12.11 -15.09 9.73
N VAL A 308 10.85 -14.79 9.49
CA VAL A 308 9.81 -14.59 10.51
C VAL A 308 9.02 -15.88 10.69
N SER A 309 8.60 -16.15 11.90
CA SER A 309 7.70 -17.27 12.25
C SER A 309 6.39 -16.75 12.85
N TYR A 310 5.39 -17.61 12.92
CA TYR A 310 4.19 -17.37 13.73
C TYR A 310 4.36 -18.02 15.12
N THR A 311 3.72 -17.44 16.15
CA THR A 311 3.48 -18.24 17.36
C THR A 311 2.53 -19.40 17.02
N PRO A 312 2.55 -20.52 17.79
CA PRO A 312 1.67 -21.64 17.54
C PRO A 312 0.19 -21.25 17.43
N GLU A 313 -0.28 -20.37 18.30
CA GLU A 313 -1.66 -19.88 18.33
C GLU A 313 -1.99 -19.03 17.08
N ALA A 314 -1.05 -18.22 16.62
CA ALA A 314 -1.21 -17.40 15.42
C ALA A 314 -1.29 -18.28 14.16
N TYR A 315 -0.46 -19.32 14.10
CA TYR A 315 -0.49 -20.28 13.01
C TYR A 315 -1.81 -21.04 12.96
N GLU A 316 -2.28 -21.58 14.09
CA GLU A 316 -3.54 -22.31 14.19
C GLU A 316 -4.76 -21.43 13.88
N TYR A 317 -4.73 -20.14 14.26
CA TYR A 317 -5.77 -19.18 13.91
C TYR A 317 -5.93 -19.05 12.39
N PHE A 318 -4.84 -18.82 11.65
CA PHE A 318 -4.90 -18.71 10.20
C PHE A 318 -5.25 -20.04 9.53
N ARG A 319 -4.69 -21.16 10.01
CA ARG A 319 -5.01 -22.50 9.51
C ARG A 319 -6.51 -22.77 9.62
N PHE A 320 -7.09 -22.60 10.81
CA PHE A 320 -8.52 -22.79 11.04
C PHE A 320 -9.37 -21.89 10.15
N TYR A 321 -9.01 -20.60 10.07
CA TYR A 321 -9.77 -19.64 9.24
C TYR A 321 -9.79 -20.08 7.77
N PHE A 322 -8.66 -20.37 7.18
CA PHE A 322 -8.56 -20.69 5.74
C PHE A 322 -9.00 -22.10 5.38
N GLU A 323 -8.92 -23.06 6.28
CA GLU A 323 -9.36 -24.43 6.03
C GLU A 323 -10.84 -24.64 6.34
N GLU A 324 -11.38 -24.01 7.39
CA GLU A 324 -12.73 -24.29 7.90
C GLU A 324 -13.74 -23.14 7.69
N VAL A 325 -13.33 -21.90 7.73
CA VAL A 325 -14.23 -20.73 7.69
C VAL A 325 -14.33 -20.14 6.27
N TYR A 326 -13.20 -19.81 5.69
CA TYR A 326 -13.13 -19.10 4.41
C TYR A 326 -13.79 -19.81 3.24
N PRO A 327 -13.70 -21.15 3.08
CA PRO A 327 -14.41 -21.89 2.02
C PRO A 327 -15.94 -21.74 2.08
N LYS A 328 -16.51 -21.47 3.25
CA LYS A 328 -17.96 -21.28 3.45
C LYS A 328 -18.41 -19.86 3.08
N ILE A 329 -17.50 -18.89 3.15
CA ILE A 329 -17.76 -17.48 2.81
C ILE A 329 -17.61 -17.24 1.29
N LEU A 330 -16.64 -17.88 0.67
CA LEU A 330 -16.24 -17.67 -0.72
C LEU A 330 -17.39 -17.70 -1.74
N PRO A 331 -18.37 -18.63 -1.67
CA PRO A 331 -19.48 -18.67 -2.62
C PRO A 331 -20.40 -17.44 -2.61
N GLY A 332 -20.43 -16.68 -1.49
CA GLY A 332 -21.24 -15.47 -1.33
C GLY A 332 -20.58 -14.19 -1.85
N LEU A 333 -19.32 -14.24 -2.27
CA LEU A 333 -18.59 -13.06 -2.69
C LEU A 333 -18.84 -12.71 -4.17
N PRO A 334 -18.76 -11.41 -4.55
CA PRO A 334 -18.94 -10.99 -5.94
C PRO A 334 -17.94 -11.64 -6.90
N ARG A 335 -18.42 -12.09 -8.06
CA ARG A 335 -17.58 -12.70 -9.10
C ARG A 335 -16.43 -11.80 -9.56
N ALA A 336 -16.65 -10.49 -9.59
CA ALA A 336 -15.63 -9.53 -9.96
C ALA A 336 -14.39 -9.55 -9.03
N LEU A 337 -14.54 -10.02 -7.81
CA LEU A 337 -13.46 -10.14 -6.83
C LEU A 337 -12.87 -11.55 -6.71
N ILE A 338 -13.24 -12.49 -7.59
CA ILE A 338 -12.86 -13.90 -7.47
C ILE A 338 -11.33 -14.08 -7.46
N ASP A 339 -10.61 -13.38 -8.32
CA ASP A 339 -9.16 -13.48 -8.43
C ASP A 339 -8.44 -12.85 -7.22
N TRP A 340 -9.00 -11.78 -6.66
CA TRP A 340 -8.53 -11.15 -5.45
C TRP A 340 -8.77 -12.07 -4.24
N ASN A 341 -9.97 -12.64 -4.15
CA ASN A 341 -10.34 -13.58 -3.09
C ASN A 341 -9.47 -14.85 -3.10
N ALA A 342 -9.11 -15.35 -4.28
CA ALA A 342 -8.20 -16.49 -4.40
C ALA A 342 -6.80 -16.23 -3.78
N ARG A 343 -6.44 -14.95 -3.56
CA ARG A 343 -5.18 -14.51 -2.94
C ARG A 343 -5.33 -13.97 -1.52
N MET A 344 -6.52 -14.10 -0.92
CA MET A 344 -6.81 -13.58 0.42
C MET A 344 -5.79 -14.03 1.47
N ASN A 345 -5.37 -15.31 1.42
CA ASN A 345 -4.35 -15.85 2.32
C ASN A 345 -2.98 -15.16 2.17
N ILE A 346 -2.60 -14.74 0.96
CA ILE A 346 -1.37 -14.00 0.70
C ILE A 346 -1.49 -12.56 1.22
N HIS A 347 -2.61 -11.91 0.92
CA HIS A 347 -2.87 -10.54 1.37
C HIS A 347 -2.82 -10.42 2.89
N VAL A 348 -3.50 -11.33 3.61
CA VAL A 348 -3.53 -11.26 5.08
C VAL A 348 -2.17 -11.53 5.70
N GLN A 349 -1.38 -12.47 5.18
CA GLN A 349 -0.05 -12.76 5.69
C GLN A 349 0.92 -11.58 5.47
N LYS A 350 0.89 -10.95 4.30
CA LYS A 350 1.66 -9.73 4.03
C LYS A 350 1.23 -8.58 4.94
N LEU A 351 -0.07 -8.41 5.15
CA LEU A 351 -0.60 -7.39 6.07
C LEU A 351 -0.26 -7.73 7.53
N ALA A 352 -0.33 -8.99 7.95
CA ALA A 352 0.04 -9.42 9.30
C ALA A 352 1.51 -9.10 9.63
N MET A 353 2.43 -9.26 8.66
CA MET A 353 3.81 -8.79 8.80
C MET A 353 3.85 -7.28 9.04
N ALA A 354 3.17 -6.49 8.21
CA ALA A 354 3.15 -5.03 8.35
C ALA A 354 2.49 -4.57 9.67
N VAL A 355 1.43 -5.25 10.12
CA VAL A 355 0.75 -4.98 11.39
C VAL A 355 1.66 -5.31 12.57
N HIS A 356 2.32 -6.46 12.55
CA HIS A 356 3.24 -6.88 13.61
C HIS A 356 4.44 -5.94 13.73
N PHE A 357 5.12 -5.72 12.62
CA PHE A 357 6.28 -4.82 12.57
C PHE A 357 5.92 -3.34 12.67
N GLY A 358 4.65 -3.00 12.67
CA GLY A 358 4.18 -1.65 12.99
C GLY A 358 4.53 -1.20 14.41
N ASP A 359 4.57 -2.13 15.35
CA ASP A 359 4.82 -1.86 16.78
C ASP A 359 5.95 -2.72 17.37
N SER A 360 6.47 -3.71 16.65
CA SER A 360 7.48 -4.67 17.11
C SER A 360 8.69 -4.73 16.17
N VAL A 361 9.80 -5.24 16.67
CA VAL A 361 11.00 -5.64 15.89
C VAL A 361 11.29 -7.14 16.06
N GLU A 362 10.42 -7.86 16.78
CA GLU A 362 10.57 -9.29 17.02
C GLU A 362 10.25 -10.11 15.77
N MET A 363 11.03 -11.17 15.54
CA MET A 363 10.89 -12.02 14.35
C MET A 363 9.84 -13.14 14.52
N THR A 364 8.85 -12.92 15.42
CA THR A 364 7.77 -13.88 15.68
C THR A 364 6.44 -13.15 15.74
N ILE A 365 5.58 -13.38 14.74
CA ILE A 365 4.27 -12.75 14.62
C ILE A 365 3.29 -13.38 15.62
N THR A 366 2.63 -12.55 16.40
CA THR A 366 1.71 -12.96 17.47
C THR A 366 0.26 -13.03 17.00
N LEU A 367 -0.57 -13.78 17.72
CA LEU A 367 -2.01 -13.90 17.45
C LEU A 367 -2.73 -12.53 17.35
N PRO A 368 -2.53 -11.54 18.25
CA PRO A 368 -3.17 -10.24 18.11
C PRO A 368 -2.85 -9.50 16.81
N SER A 369 -1.62 -9.67 16.28
CA SER A 369 -1.23 -9.09 14.98
C SER A 369 -1.98 -9.74 13.82
N CYS A 370 -2.18 -11.06 13.87
CA CYS A 370 -2.93 -11.83 12.87
C CYS A 370 -4.42 -11.47 12.88
N GLN A 371 -5.03 -11.41 14.07
CA GLN A 371 -6.44 -10.99 14.23
C GLN A 371 -6.67 -9.57 13.73
N LYS A 372 -5.78 -8.65 14.09
CA LYS A 372 -5.87 -7.25 13.61
C LYS A 372 -5.74 -7.16 12.09
N ALA A 373 -4.81 -7.92 11.48
CA ALA A 373 -4.66 -7.94 10.03
C ALA A 373 -5.90 -8.52 9.33
N MET A 374 -6.48 -9.59 9.88
CA MET A 374 -7.71 -10.20 9.37
C MET A 374 -8.87 -9.21 9.42
N ASN A 375 -9.13 -8.59 10.57
CA ASN A 375 -10.22 -7.61 10.74
C ASN A 375 -10.09 -6.43 9.77
N ILE A 376 -8.86 -5.93 9.55
CA ILE A 376 -8.62 -4.86 8.57
C ILE A 376 -8.98 -5.33 7.16
N LEU A 377 -8.54 -6.52 6.77
CA LEU A 377 -8.72 -7.00 5.41
C LEU A 377 -10.19 -7.36 5.12
N GLU A 378 -10.93 -7.89 6.11
CA GLU A 378 -12.38 -8.15 6.01
C GLU A 378 -13.18 -6.84 5.86
N ASP A 379 -12.84 -5.78 6.63
CA ASP A 379 -13.47 -4.47 6.46
C ASP A 379 -13.21 -3.90 5.06
N LEU A 380 -11.96 -3.99 4.57
CA LEU A 380 -11.61 -3.56 3.21
C LEU A 380 -12.32 -4.37 2.14
N MET A 381 -12.40 -5.70 2.30
CA MET A 381 -13.13 -6.58 1.38
C MET A 381 -14.61 -6.22 1.31
N THR A 382 -15.25 -5.97 2.44
CA THR A 382 -16.66 -5.55 2.50
C THR A 382 -16.88 -4.26 1.70
N ARG A 383 -16.01 -3.27 1.88
CA ARG A 383 -16.08 -2.00 1.14
C ARG A 383 -15.78 -2.16 -0.36
N MET A 384 -14.87 -3.07 -0.72
CA MET A 384 -14.63 -3.44 -2.12
C MET A 384 -15.86 -4.10 -2.74
N CYS A 385 -16.51 -5.03 -2.02
CA CYS A 385 -17.75 -5.66 -2.46
C CYS A 385 -18.87 -4.64 -2.71
N ASP A 386 -19.04 -3.68 -1.80
CA ASP A 386 -20.01 -2.60 -1.92
C ASP A 386 -19.70 -1.72 -3.14
N ALA A 387 -18.44 -1.36 -3.35
CA ALA A 387 -18.00 -0.51 -4.45
C ALA A 387 -18.17 -1.20 -5.83
N VAL A 388 -17.81 -2.48 -5.95
CA VAL A 388 -17.95 -3.27 -7.18
C VAL A 388 -19.42 -3.63 -7.45
N GLY A 389 -20.19 -3.95 -6.39
CA GLY A 389 -21.61 -4.25 -6.50
C GLY A 389 -22.47 -3.05 -6.93
N ALA A 390 -21.98 -1.83 -6.63
CA ALA A 390 -22.62 -0.58 -7.06
C ALA A 390 -22.50 -0.31 -8.57
N THR A 391 -21.54 -0.93 -9.26
CA THR A 391 -21.19 -0.66 -10.66
C THR A 391 -21.41 -1.86 -11.58
N GLY A 392 -22.50 -2.62 -11.37
CA GLY A 392 -22.95 -3.62 -12.35
C GLY A 392 -23.00 -3.04 -13.77
N LYS A 393 -22.91 -3.89 -14.80
CA LYS A 393 -23.02 -3.50 -16.25
C LYS A 393 -24.27 -2.68 -16.58
N ASN A 394 -25.19 -2.55 -15.65
CA ASN A 394 -26.39 -1.74 -15.78
C ASN A 394 -26.13 -0.37 -15.10
N PRO A 395 -26.10 0.74 -15.86
CA PRO A 395 -25.99 2.10 -15.30
C PRO A 395 -27.04 2.40 -14.22
N LEU A 396 -28.21 1.77 -14.31
CA LEU A 396 -29.30 1.90 -13.35
C LEU A 396 -29.00 1.25 -11.99
N ALA A 397 -28.05 0.30 -11.93
CA ALA A 397 -27.66 -0.34 -10.67
C ALA A 397 -26.94 0.65 -9.71
N ASP A 398 -26.14 1.56 -10.25
CA ASP A 398 -25.52 2.64 -9.46
C ASP A 398 -26.56 3.56 -8.86
N VAL A 399 -27.53 3.99 -9.66
CA VAL A 399 -28.66 4.80 -9.22
C VAL A 399 -29.45 4.10 -8.11
N GLY A 400 -29.71 2.80 -8.26
CA GLY A 400 -30.38 2.00 -7.23
C GLY A 400 -29.61 1.98 -5.90
N ASN A 401 -28.31 1.82 -5.92
CA ASN A 401 -27.50 1.84 -4.70
C ASN A 401 -27.43 3.22 -4.06
N ARG A 402 -27.38 4.30 -4.84
CA ARG A 402 -27.42 5.68 -4.35
C ARG A 402 -28.77 6.00 -3.71
N ILE A 403 -29.86 5.49 -4.28
CA ILE A 403 -31.21 5.59 -3.68
C ILE A 403 -31.23 4.88 -2.32
N LEU A 404 -30.71 3.65 -2.22
CA LEU A 404 -30.64 2.91 -0.96
C LEU A 404 -29.85 3.69 0.09
N LYS A 405 -28.67 4.19 -0.25
CA LYS A 405 -27.83 5.02 0.65
C LYS A 405 -28.55 6.31 1.09
N THR A 406 -29.31 6.91 0.19
CA THR A 406 -30.12 8.11 0.50
C THR A 406 -31.21 7.79 1.51
N LEU A 407 -31.94 6.68 1.30
CA LEU A 407 -32.99 6.21 2.21
C LEU A 407 -32.44 5.78 3.59
N GLU A 408 -31.23 5.21 3.62
CA GLU A 408 -30.53 4.86 4.87
C GLU A 408 -30.10 6.10 5.65
N LYS A 409 -29.60 7.11 4.96
CA LYS A 409 -29.01 8.32 5.56
C LYS A 409 -30.07 9.35 5.98
N PHE A 410 -31.06 9.56 5.15
CA PHE A 410 -32.06 10.62 5.34
C PHE A 410 -33.44 10.10 5.75
N GLY A 411 -33.57 8.79 5.92
CA GLY A 411 -34.83 8.14 6.26
C GLY A 411 -35.76 7.94 5.09
N PRO A 412 -37.01 7.48 5.34
CA PRO A 412 -37.99 7.16 4.32
C PRO A 412 -38.40 8.39 3.49
N LYS A 413 -38.41 8.24 2.17
CA LYS A 413 -38.78 9.29 1.20
C LYS A 413 -39.92 8.84 0.30
N THR A 414 -40.72 9.76 -0.20
CA THR A 414 -41.69 9.53 -1.26
C THR A 414 -40.98 9.36 -2.61
N LYS A 415 -41.66 8.74 -3.59
CA LYS A 415 -41.15 8.61 -4.97
C LYS A 415 -40.83 10.01 -5.56
N GLN A 416 -41.62 11.02 -5.24
CA GLN A 416 -41.41 12.38 -5.74
C GLN A 416 -40.17 13.07 -5.12
N GLU A 417 -39.89 12.86 -3.83
CA GLU A 417 -38.66 13.33 -3.16
C GLU A 417 -37.42 12.63 -3.75
N ILE A 418 -37.49 11.32 -4.01
CA ILE A 418 -36.40 10.58 -4.65
C ILE A 418 -36.18 11.11 -6.08
N TRP A 419 -37.27 11.33 -6.85
CA TRP A 419 -37.15 11.92 -8.18
C TRP A 419 -36.43 13.28 -8.15
N THR A 420 -36.79 14.14 -7.23
CA THR A 420 -36.18 15.46 -7.09
C THR A 420 -34.68 15.35 -6.80
N ASP A 421 -34.28 14.38 -5.97
CA ASP A 421 -32.88 14.17 -5.62
C ASP A 421 -32.05 13.61 -6.80
N PHE A 422 -32.66 12.88 -7.74
CA PHE A 422 -31.95 12.15 -8.81
C PHE A 422 -32.33 12.61 -10.24
N VAL A 423 -33.09 13.71 -10.38
CA VAL A 423 -33.57 14.20 -11.71
C VAL A 423 -32.45 14.52 -12.70
N SER A 424 -31.27 14.87 -12.22
CA SER A 424 -30.08 15.12 -13.05
C SER A 424 -29.39 13.86 -13.54
N ASP A 425 -29.64 12.73 -12.91
CA ASP A 425 -28.89 11.49 -13.11
C ASP A 425 -29.64 10.48 -14.00
N VAL A 426 -30.98 10.48 -13.90
CA VAL A 426 -31.84 9.51 -14.62
C VAL A 426 -33.15 10.12 -15.09
N ARG A 427 -33.72 9.53 -16.14
CA ARG A 427 -35.08 9.88 -16.60
C ARG A 427 -36.12 9.21 -15.69
N LEU A 428 -37.33 9.77 -15.65
CA LEU A 428 -38.42 9.25 -14.80
C LEU A 428 -38.69 7.77 -15.02
N VAL A 429 -38.68 7.33 -16.28
CA VAL A 429 -38.92 5.90 -16.67
C VAL A 429 -37.79 5.02 -16.07
N GLU A 430 -36.57 5.43 -16.17
CA GLU A 430 -35.42 4.72 -15.63
C GLU A 430 -35.49 4.65 -14.09
N LEU A 431 -35.94 5.72 -13.42
CA LEU A 431 -36.15 5.70 -11.96
C LEU A 431 -37.26 4.70 -11.58
N GLU A 432 -38.33 4.63 -12.36
CA GLU A 432 -39.40 3.66 -12.13
C GLU A 432 -38.89 2.22 -12.23
N GLU A 433 -38.11 1.89 -13.28
CA GLU A 433 -37.48 0.59 -13.44
C GLU A 433 -36.57 0.23 -12.27
N VAL A 434 -35.77 1.20 -11.80
CA VAL A 434 -34.90 1.02 -10.63
C VAL A 434 -35.71 0.74 -9.36
N LEU A 435 -36.74 1.51 -9.11
CA LEU A 435 -37.60 1.32 -7.93
C LEU A 435 -38.33 -0.01 -7.98
N GLU A 436 -38.87 -0.43 -9.15
CA GLU A 436 -39.49 -1.74 -9.33
C GLU A 436 -38.48 -2.86 -9.06
N TYR A 437 -37.26 -2.76 -9.57
CA TYR A 437 -36.21 -3.73 -9.30
C TYR A 437 -35.89 -3.80 -7.80
N LEU A 438 -35.76 -2.65 -7.10
CA LEU A 438 -35.49 -2.61 -5.68
C LEU A 438 -36.63 -3.20 -4.83
N PHE A 439 -37.90 -3.02 -5.28
CA PHE A 439 -39.05 -3.68 -4.68
C PHE A 439 -39.04 -5.19 -4.93
N ALA A 440 -38.86 -5.61 -6.17
CA ALA A 440 -38.86 -7.03 -6.55
C ALA A 440 -37.74 -7.83 -5.83
N THR A 441 -36.60 -7.16 -5.55
CA THR A 441 -35.48 -7.74 -4.81
C THR A 441 -35.60 -7.58 -3.29
N GLY A 442 -36.68 -7.01 -2.76
CA GLY A 442 -36.92 -6.81 -1.34
C GLY A 442 -35.97 -5.82 -0.66
N LYS A 443 -35.22 -5.02 -1.44
CA LYS A 443 -34.26 -4.04 -0.90
C LYS A 443 -34.93 -2.78 -0.35
N ILE A 444 -36.12 -2.46 -0.80
CA ILE A 444 -36.98 -1.39 -0.28
C ILE A 444 -38.39 -1.90 -0.02
N LYS A 445 -39.07 -1.27 0.92
CA LYS A 445 -40.50 -1.50 1.16
C LYS A 445 -41.27 -0.20 1.24
N LYS A 446 -42.56 -0.23 0.93
CA LYS A 446 -43.53 0.84 1.14
C LYS A 446 -43.95 0.85 2.60
N ILE A 447 -43.98 2.01 3.22
CA ILE A 447 -44.47 2.24 4.56
C ILE A 447 -45.59 3.30 4.52
N GLU A 448 -46.21 3.61 5.65
CA GLU A 448 -47.28 4.59 5.76
C GLU A 448 -46.97 5.91 5.06
N GLY A 449 -47.98 6.47 4.32
CA GLY A 449 -47.81 7.71 3.55
C GLY A 449 -47.03 7.57 2.24
N GLU A 450 -47.05 6.38 1.60
CA GLU A 450 -46.35 6.10 0.32
C GLU A 450 -44.84 6.27 0.34
N ARG A 451 -44.22 6.36 1.52
CA ARG A 451 -42.77 6.48 1.69
C ARG A 451 -42.06 5.13 1.49
N LEU A 452 -40.89 5.20 0.93
CA LEU A 452 -40.03 4.05 0.66
C LEU A 452 -38.92 3.99 1.73
N LYS A 453 -38.64 2.80 2.25
CA LYS A 453 -37.59 2.56 3.25
C LYS A 453 -36.65 1.46 2.74
N SER A 454 -35.34 1.65 2.96
CA SER A 454 -34.33 0.62 2.71
C SER A 454 -34.50 -0.57 3.68
N MET A 455 -34.34 -1.77 3.17
CA MET A 455 -34.39 -3.04 3.91
C MET A 455 -33.02 -3.72 3.99
N ARG A 456 -31.93 -2.98 3.79
CA ARG A 456 -30.58 -3.54 3.97
C ARG A 456 -30.49 -4.12 5.39
N GLU A 457 -30.45 -5.45 5.48
CA GLU A 457 -30.00 -6.11 6.69
C GLU A 457 -28.51 -5.80 6.87
N THR A 458 -28.13 -5.24 7.99
CA THR A 458 -26.76 -5.25 8.47
C THR A 458 -26.26 -6.69 8.40
N ASN A 459 -25.18 -6.93 7.69
CA ASN A 459 -24.67 -8.27 7.44
C ASN A 459 -24.43 -9.01 8.76
N LYS A 460 -25.39 -9.83 9.18
CA LYS A 460 -25.29 -10.74 10.33
C LYS A 460 -24.13 -11.72 10.22
N LEU A 461 -23.59 -11.91 9.01
CA LEU A 461 -22.47 -12.82 8.77
C LEU A 461 -21.21 -12.42 9.55
N THR A 462 -20.95 -11.12 9.66
CA THR A 462 -19.79 -10.60 10.43
C THR A 462 -19.93 -10.80 11.92
N ASP A 463 -21.14 -10.73 12.45
CA ASP A 463 -21.40 -10.90 13.89
C ASP A 463 -21.40 -12.38 14.28
N ASP A 464 -21.97 -13.27 13.47
CA ASP A 464 -21.90 -14.73 13.64
C ASP A 464 -20.46 -15.28 13.59
N ILE A 465 -19.61 -14.70 12.75
CA ILE A 465 -18.18 -15.07 12.66
C ILE A 465 -17.41 -14.59 13.88
N LYS A 466 -17.70 -13.39 14.38
CA LYS A 466 -17.07 -12.85 15.59
C LYS A 466 -17.45 -13.65 16.85
N GLU A 467 -18.71 -14.10 16.98
CA GLU A 467 -19.15 -14.96 18.09
C GLU A 467 -18.50 -16.35 18.06
N ARG A 468 -18.17 -16.88 16.89
CA ARG A 468 -17.55 -18.22 16.76
C ARG A 468 -16.02 -18.22 16.87
N LEU A 469 -15.39 -17.04 16.76
CA LEU A 469 -13.94 -16.87 16.89
C LEU A 469 -13.51 -16.28 18.27
N GLN A 470 -14.44 -15.94 19.14
CA GLN A 470 -14.24 -15.70 20.57
C GLN A 470 -14.36 -17.01 21.36
#